data_3f2125e74891ba2f20ac91b9b417022b
#
_entry.id   3f2125e74891ba2f20ac91b9b417022b
#
_cell.length_a   1.000
_cell.length_b   1.000
_cell.length_c   1.000
_cell.angle_alpha   90.00
_cell.angle_beta   90.00
_cell.angle_gamma   90.00
#
_symmetry.space_group_name_H-M   'P 1'
#
loop_
_entity.id
_entity.type
_entity.pdbx_description
1 polymer ?
#
loop_
_entity_poly.entity_id
_entity_poly.type
_entity_poly.pdbx_seq_one_letter_code
_entity_poly.pdbx_strand_id
1 'polypeptide(L)'
;MPDHVPEADDDYVLARISYVGLADQQGLEGIVILRTFEGKEFPMRAFSGEVARHISRFREGDKNTIPTIYNLVEEIAVSQDLLLMEVRVYQSGSVLRANLYFKGRREIFVLRNYRASDSIALASYYDVPIKVRKNLFEEAIHQ
;
A
#
# COMPACT_ATOMS: atom_id res chain seq x y z
N MET A 1 -5.64 9.39 21.00
CA MET A 1 -5.27 9.27 19.63
C MET A 1 -6.26 9.91 18.71
N PRO A 2 -5.91 11.00 18.24
CA PRO A 2 -6.84 11.75 17.43
C PRO A 2 -7.13 11.11 16.09
N ASP A 3 -6.25 10.23 15.64
CA ASP A 3 -6.33 9.77 14.27
C ASP A 3 -7.09 8.48 14.15
N HIS A 4 -8.31 8.51 14.66
CA HIS A 4 -9.17 7.36 14.52
C HIS A 4 -9.74 7.31 13.14
N VAL A 5 -9.18 6.45 12.31
CA VAL A 5 -9.77 6.14 11.03
C VAL A 5 -10.65 4.93 11.24
N PRO A 6 -11.91 5.00 10.80
CA PRO A 6 -12.80 3.85 10.97
C PRO A 6 -12.21 2.60 10.36
N GLU A 7 -12.35 1.50 11.08
CA GLU A 7 -11.84 0.21 10.62
C GLU A 7 -12.93 -0.64 10.00
N ALA A 8 -14.10 -0.08 9.79
CA ALA A 8 -15.20 -0.83 9.22
C ALA A 8 -14.92 -1.23 7.79
N ASP A 9 -15.17 -2.49 7.48
CA ASP A 9 -14.88 -3.02 6.14
C ASP A 9 -15.62 -2.29 5.04
N ASP A 10 -16.85 -1.83 5.32
CA ASP A 10 -17.66 -1.19 4.29
C ASP A 10 -17.20 0.23 3.97
N ASP A 11 -16.26 0.79 4.75
CA ASP A 11 -15.64 2.07 4.41
C ASP A 11 -14.53 1.91 3.37
N TYR A 12 -14.12 0.71 3.07
CA TYR A 12 -12.98 0.43 2.21
C TYR A 12 -13.41 -0.43 1.03
N VAL A 13 -12.71 -0.28 -0.07
CA VAL A 13 -12.97 -1.05 -1.28
C VAL A 13 -11.67 -1.65 -1.77
N LEU A 14 -11.76 -2.87 -2.29
CA LEU A 14 -10.62 -3.56 -2.85
C LEU A 14 -10.13 -2.83 -4.09
N ALA A 15 -8.82 -2.64 -4.19
CA ALA A 15 -8.22 -2.01 -5.36
C ALA A 15 -6.98 -2.77 -5.77
N ARG A 16 -6.62 -2.64 -7.03
CA ARG A 16 -5.40 -3.24 -7.57
C ARG A 16 -4.55 -2.16 -8.20
N ILE A 17 -3.26 -2.43 -8.27
CA ILE A 17 -2.36 -1.54 -9.00
C ILE A 17 -2.58 -1.78 -10.48
N SER A 18 -3.09 -0.77 -11.19
CA SER A 18 -3.23 -0.85 -12.63
C SER A 18 -2.01 -0.32 -13.35
N TYR A 19 -1.23 0.53 -12.68
CA TYR A 19 -0.03 1.09 -13.25
C TYR A 19 0.92 1.53 -12.15
N VAL A 20 2.20 1.31 -12.35
CA VAL A 20 3.25 1.87 -11.50
C VAL A 20 4.39 2.33 -12.41
N GLY A 21 4.95 3.50 -12.12
CA GLY A 21 6.04 4.02 -12.93
C GLY A 21 6.63 5.27 -12.32
N LEU A 22 7.35 6.00 -13.16
CA LEU A 22 8.02 7.23 -12.77
C LEU A 22 7.24 8.40 -13.37
N ALA A 23 7.02 9.43 -12.57
CA ALA A 23 6.25 10.59 -12.98
C ALA A 23 7.11 11.66 -13.65
N ASP A 24 8.42 11.55 -13.52
CA ASP A 24 9.36 12.54 -14.07
C ASP A 24 10.50 11.86 -14.82
N GLN A 25 11.20 12.64 -15.63
CA GLN A 25 12.28 12.10 -16.45
C GLN A 25 13.50 11.69 -15.63
N GLN A 26 13.74 12.38 -14.51
CA GLN A 26 14.87 12.07 -13.65
C GLN A 26 14.65 10.83 -12.79
N GLY A 27 13.43 10.34 -12.72
CA GLY A 27 13.11 9.16 -11.93
C GLY A 27 13.08 9.41 -10.43
N LEU A 28 12.82 10.64 -10.04
CA LEU A 28 12.77 11.01 -8.61
C LEU A 28 11.41 10.83 -7.99
N GLU A 29 10.36 10.89 -8.79
CA GLU A 29 9.00 10.78 -8.30
C GLU A 29 8.29 9.58 -8.90
N GLY A 30 7.61 8.81 -8.06
CA GLY A 30 6.83 7.67 -8.51
C GLY A 30 5.37 8.01 -8.70
N ILE A 31 4.68 7.15 -9.42
CA ILE A 31 3.23 7.20 -9.56
C ILE A 31 2.68 5.79 -9.53
N VAL A 32 1.59 5.61 -8.79
CA VAL A 32 0.83 4.37 -8.74
C VAL A 32 -0.62 4.71 -9.00
N ILE A 33 -1.26 3.96 -9.88
CA ILE A 33 -2.70 4.10 -10.10
C ILE A 33 -3.39 2.88 -9.51
N LEU A 34 -4.26 3.13 -8.55
CA LEU A 34 -5.06 2.10 -7.91
C LEU A 34 -6.44 2.08 -8.56
N ARG A 35 -6.93 0.89 -8.86
CA ARG A 35 -8.18 0.76 -9.61
C ARG A 35 -9.09 -0.26 -8.93
N THR A 36 -10.36 0.12 -8.76
CA THR A 36 -11.37 -0.78 -8.20
C THR A 36 -11.89 -1.73 -9.28
N PHE A 37 -12.60 -2.76 -8.84
CA PHE A 37 -13.26 -3.68 -9.76
C PHE A 37 -14.25 -2.94 -10.67
N GLU A 38 -14.89 -1.89 -10.16
CA GLU A 38 -15.83 -1.10 -10.95
C GLU A 38 -15.17 -0.15 -11.94
N GLY A 39 -13.86 -0.03 -11.89
CA GLY A 39 -13.12 0.82 -12.81
C GLY A 39 -12.80 2.20 -12.30
N LYS A 40 -13.13 2.51 -11.06
CA LYS A 40 -12.73 3.79 -10.46
C LYS A 40 -11.24 3.79 -10.20
N GLU A 41 -10.59 4.91 -10.47
CA GLU A 41 -9.14 5.00 -10.34
C GLU A 41 -8.75 6.10 -9.36
N PHE A 42 -7.66 5.85 -8.65
CA PHE A 42 -7.06 6.83 -7.77
C PHE A 42 -5.56 6.86 -8.05
N PRO A 43 -5.06 7.93 -8.70
CA PRO A 43 -3.62 8.10 -8.91
C PRO A 43 -2.97 8.61 -7.64
N MET A 44 -1.89 7.95 -7.23
CA MET A 44 -1.11 8.38 -6.07
C MET A 44 0.27 8.79 -6.56
N ARG A 45 0.68 9.99 -6.18
CA ARG A 45 1.96 10.56 -6.57
C ARG A 45 2.67 11.09 -5.33
N ALA A 46 3.75 11.81 -5.53
CA ALA A 46 4.50 12.47 -4.44
C ALA A 46 5.15 11.47 -3.51
N PHE A 47 5.68 10.40 -4.08
CA PHE A 47 6.53 9.47 -3.34
C PHE A 47 7.77 9.14 -4.18
N SER A 48 8.73 8.50 -3.54
CA SER A 48 10.04 8.26 -4.15
C SER A 48 9.97 7.36 -5.38
N GLY A 49 10.69 7.72 -6.43
CA GLY A 49 10.84 6.86 -7.59
C GLY A 49 11.47 5.52 -7.25
N GLU A 50 12.32 5.48 -6.22
CA GLU A 50 12.89 4.23 -5.77
C GLU A 50 11.83 3.26 -5.30
N VAL A 51 10.84 3.76 -4.53
CA VAL A 51 9.74 2.92 -4.08
C VAL A 51 8.94 2.41 -5.28
N ALA A 52 8.72 3.27 -6.28
CA ALA A 52 8.00 2.84 -7.49
C ALA A 52 8.74 1.71 -8.19
N ARG A 53 10.08 1.77 -8.26
CA ARG A 53 10.87 0.70 -8.87
C ARG A 53 10.74 -0.60 -8.10
N HIS A 54 10.71 -0.53 -6.77
CA HIS A 54 10.51 -1.73 -5.95
C HIS A 54 9.14 -2.33 -6.19
N ILE A 55 8.10 -1.51 -6.22
CA ILE A 55 6.74 -2.00 -6.49
C ILE A 55 6.72 -2.72 -7.85
N SER A 56 7.35 -2.12 -8.86
CA SER A 56 7.38 -2.71 -10.19
C SER A 56 8.07 -4.08 -10.18
N ARG A 57 9.23 -4.18 -9.50
CA ARG A 57 9.95 -5.44 -9.40
C ARG A 57 9.10 -6.52 -8.71
N PHE A 58 8.47 -6.14 -7.59
CA PHE A 58 7.66 -7.10 -6.82
C PHE A 58 6.49 -7.60 -7.64
N ARG A 59 5.86 -6.73 -8.41
CA ARG A 59 4.75 -7.14 -9.27
C ARG A 59 5.18 -8.13 -10.34
N GLU A 60 6.44 -8.08 -10.74
CA GLU A 60 6.98 -9.02 -11.71
C GLU A 60 7.52 -10.29 -11.06
N GLY A 61 7.41 -10.39 -9.75
CA GLY A 61 7.86 -11.58 -9.03
C GLY A 61 9.30 -11.54 -8.57
N ASP A 62 10.00 -10.42 -8.78
CA ASP A 62 11.39 -10.30 -8.37
C ASP A 62 11.48 -9.76 -6.95
N LYS A 63 11.66 -10.66 -5.99
CA LYS A 63 11.80 -10.28 -4.58
C LYS A 63 13.24 -10.35 -4.09
N ASN A 64 14.11 -11.04 -4.81
CA ASN A 64 15.38 -11.47 -4.23
C ASN A 64 16.62 -10.93 -4.92
N THR A 65 16.51 -10.35 -6.11
CA THR A 65 17.65 -9.81 -6.82
C THR A 65 18.34 -8.72 -6.00
N ILE A 66 17.54 -7.86 -5.37
CA ILE A 66 18.05 -6.79 -4.50
C ILE A 66 17.41 -6.94 -3.14
N PRO A 67 18.18 -7.32 -2.10
CA PRO A 67 17.63 -7.37 -0.74
C PRO A 67 17.25 -5.98 -0.27
N THR A 68 16.08 -5.84 0.30
CA THR A 68 15.55 -4.55 0.72
C THR A 68 15.02 -4.63 2.14
N ILE A 69 14.58 -3.47 2.65
CA ILE A 69 13.90 -3.41 3.93
C ILE A 69 12.61 -4.25 3.93
N TYR A 70 11.99 -4.44 2.77
CA TYR A 70 10.78 -5.27 2.68
C TYR A 70 11.08 -6.73 2.94
N ASN A 71 12.24 -7.21 2.46
CA ASN A 71 12.71 -8.56 2.78
C ASN A 71 12.94 -8.70 4.28
N LEU A 72 13.53 -7.67 4.89
CA LEU A 72 13.81 -7.68 6.33
C LEU A 72 12.52 -7.76 7.14
N VAL A 73 11.50 -6.98 6.73
CA VAL A 73 10.21 -7.04 7.41
C VAL A 73 9.65 -8.45 7.37
N GLU A 74 9.71 -9.09 6.21
CA GLU A 74 9.20 -10.46 6.10
C GLU A 74 9.96 -11.42 7.00
N GLU A 75 11.30 -11.34 7.03
CA GLU A 75 12.09 -12.23 7.87
C GLU A 75 11.74 -12.07 9.34
N ILE A 76 11.64 -10.83 9.79
CA ILE A 76 11.29 -10.58 11.19
C ILE A 76 9.88 -11.07 11.48
N ALA A 77 8.94 -10.80 10.60
CA ALA A 77 7.55 -11.21 10.81
C ALA A 77 7.44 -12.74 10.88
N VAL A 78 8.10 -13.45 9.97
CA VAL A 78 8.07 -14.90 9.95
C VAL A 78 8.64 -15.47 11.25
N SER A 79 9.71 -14.86 11.78
CA SER A 79 10.30 -15.33 13.03
C SER A 79 9.35 -15.21 14.22
N GLN A 80 8.33 -14.35 14.09
CA GLN A 80 7.31 -14.14 15.12
C GLN A 80 5.95 -14.74 14.73
N ASP A 81 5.94 -15.59 13.71
CA ASP A 81 4.71 -16.22 13.21
C ASP A 81 3.66 -15.18 12.77
N LEU A 82 4.11 -14.09 12.18
CA LEU A 82 3.24 -13.05 11.67
C LEU A 82 3.25 -13.07 10.15
N LEU A 83 2.07 -12.85 9.56
CA LEU A 83 1.93 -12.82 8.10
C LEU A 83 1.07 -11.63 7.73
N LEU A 84 1.55 -10.79 6.82
CA LEU A 84 0.76 -9.67 6.34
C LEU A 84 -0.45 -10.19 5.58
N MET A 85 -1.64 -9.69 5.93
CA MET A 85 -2.89 -10.10 5.32
C MET A 85 -3.39 -9.12 4.29
N GLU A 86 -3.31 -7.84 4.60
CA GLU A 86 -3.81 -6.79 3.74
C GLU A 86 -3.31 -5.44 4.23
N VAL A 87 -3.45 -4.45 3.36
CA VAL A 87 -3.08 -3.07 3.63
C VAL A 87 -4.30 -2.21 3.35
N ARG A 88 -4.59 -1.24 4.21
CA ARG A 88 -5.72 -0.31 4.02
C ARG A 88 -5.21 1.11 3.95
N VAL A 89 -5.50 1.78 2.83
CA VAL A 89 -5.02 3.13 2.53
C VAL A 89 -6.12 4.14 2.81
N TYR A 90 -5.75 5.23 3.44
CA TYR A 90 -6.68 6.31 3.78
C TYR A 90 -5.93 7.63 3.79
N GLN A 91 -6.67 8.74 3.88
CA GLN A 91 -6.06 10.06 3.95
C GLN A 91 -6.17 10.60 5.38
N SER A 92 -5.06 11.13 5.88
CA SER A 92 -5.01 11.78 7.18
C SER A 92 -4.48 13.17 6.95
N GLY A 93 -5.38 14.17 7.09
CA GLY A 93 -5.02 15.53 6.72
C GLY A 93 -4.69 15.63 5.25
N SER A 94 -3.49 16.09 4.94
CA SER A 94 -3.05 16.27 3.55
C SER A 94 -2.18 15.11 3.05
N VAL A 95 -1.99 14.06 3.87
CA VAL A 95 -1.09 12.97 3.50
C VAL A 95 -1.85 11.65 3.43
N LEU A 96 -1.34 10.77 2.58
CA LEU A 96 -1.88 9.42 2.46
C LEU A 96 -1.12 8.51 3.41
N ARG A 97 -1.87 7.72 4.17
CA ARG A 97 -1.34 6.78 5.14
C ARG A 97 -1.94 5.41 4.90
N ALA A 98 -1.42 4.44 5.61
CA ALA A 98 -1.97 3.09 5.52
C ALA A 98 -1.80 2.36 6.84
N ASN A 99 -2.71 1.44 7.08
CA ASN A 99 -2.62 0.49 8.18
C ASN A 99 -2.27 -0.87 7.63
N LEU A 100 -1.39 -1.56 8.35
CA LEU A 100 -0.92 -2.89 7.96
C LEU A 100 -1.57 -3.91 8.87
N TYR A 101 -2.23 -4.90 8.27
CA TYR A 101 -2.93 -5.94 9.01
C TYR A 101 -2.14 -7.23 8.95
N PHE A 102 -1.54 -7.61 10.09
CA PHE A 102 -0.78 -8.84 10.22
C PHE A 102 -1.58 -9.88 10.98
N LYS A 103 -1.55 -11.11 10.50
CA LYS A 103 -2.20 -12.22 11.19
C LYS A 103 -1.16 -12.96 12.01
N GLY A 104 -1.44 -13.10 13.32
CA GLY A 104 -0.67 -13.97 14.20
C GLY A 104 -1.39 -15.29 14.38
N ARG A 105 -0.94 -16.07 15.35
CA ARG A 105 -1.53 -17.40 15.60
C ARG A 105 -2.96 -17.31 16.08
N ARG A 106 -3.28 -16.30 16.89
CA ARG A 106 -4.60 -16.20 17.53
C ARG A 106 -5.26 -14.85 17.35
N GLU A 107 -4.53 -13.88 16.86
CA GLU A 107 -5.08 -12.51 16.79
C GLU A 107 -4.49 -11.78 15.60
N ILE A 108 -5.13 -10.67 15.28
CA ILE A 108 -4.69 -9.79 14.20
C ILE A 108 -4.04 -8.57 14.82
N PHE A 109 -2.86 -8.22 14.33
CA PHE A 109 -2.13 -7.04 14.77
C PHE A 109 -2.27 -5.97 13.69
N VAL A 110 -2.67 -4.76 14.10
CA VAL A 110 -2.80 -3.66 13.16
C VAL A 110 -1.73 -2.64 13.49
N LEU A 111 -0.83 -2.41 12.53
CA LEU A 111 0.19 -1.38 12.64
C LEU A 111 -0.28 -0.18 11.84
N ARG A 112 -0.31 1.00 12.49
CA ARG A 112 -1.09 2.13 11.97
C ARG A 112 -0.25 3.29 11.51
N ASN A 113 -0.77 4.01 10.53
CA ASN A 113 -0.28 5.33 10.12
C ASN A 113 1.07 5.32 9.44
N TYR A 114 1.38 4.27 8.70
CA TYR A 114 2.59 4.22 7.88
C TYR A 114 2.35 4.94 6.56
N ARG A 115 3.42 5.32 5.88
CA ARG A 115 3.28 5.96 4.58
C ARG A 115 2.60 5.01 3.61
N ALA A 116 1.67 5.55 2.82
CA ALA A 116 0.91 4.72 1.89
C ALA A 116 1.83 4.05 0.86
N SER A 117 2.83 4.78 0.35
CA SER A 117 3.72 4.23 -0.68
C SER A 117 4.51 3.02 -0.16
N ASP A 118 5.05 3.12 1.06
CA ASP A 118 5.78 2.00 1.66
C ASP A 118 4.87 0.81 1.89
N SER A 119 3.64 1.10 2.30
CA SER A 119 2.67 0.04 2.61
C SER A 119 2.21 -0.68 1.34
N ILE A 120 2.02 0.07 0.26
CA ILE A 120 1.67 -0.51 -1.03
C ILE A 120 2.83 -1.36 -1.56
N ALA A 121 4.07 -0.89 -1.36
CA ALA A 121 5.24 -1.67 -1.74
C ALA A 121 5.29 -2.99 -0.96
N LEU A 122 5.00 -2.92 0.33
CA LEU A 122 4.97 -4.13 1.14
C LEU A 122 3.86 -5.09 0.71
N ALA A 123 2.67 -4.54 0.40
CA ALA A 123 1.58 -5.36 -0.12
C ALA A 123 1.97 -6.04 -1.43
N SER A 124 2.69 -5.33 -2.29
CA SER A 124 3.17 -5.89 -3.55
C SER A 124 4.20 -6.99 -3.30
N TYR A 125 5.09 -6.78 -2.34
CA TYR A 125 6.09 -7.77 -1.97
C TYR A 125 5.43 -9.05 -1.49
N TYR A 126 4.41 -8.93 -0.63
CA TYR A 126 3.69 -10.08 -0.08
C TYR A 126 2.64 -10.64 -1.04
N ASP A 127 2.26 -9.86 -2.04
CA ASP A 127 1.17 -10.19 -2.97
C ASP A 127 -0.15 -10.37 -2.22
N VAL A 128 -0.49 -9.36 -1.41
CA VAL A 128 -1.73 -9.35 -0.62
C VAL A 128 -2.61 -8.17 -1.03
N PRO A 129 -3.91 -8.22 -0.69
CA PRO A 129 -4.84 -7.19 -1.13
C PRO A 129 -4.52 -5.80 -0.58
N ILE A 130 -4.82 -4.80 -1.40
CA ILE A 130 -4.81 -3.39 -1.04
C ILE A 130 -6.25 -2.94 -1.01
N LYS A 131 -6.67 -2.36 0.10
CA LYS A 131 -7.99 -1.75 0.22
C LYS A 131 -7.83 -0.26 0.38
N VAL A 132 -8.72 0.51 -0.22
CA VAL A 132 -8.63 1.96 -0.24
C VAL A 132 -9.94 2.52 0.29
N ARG A 133 -9.84 3.54 1.14
CA ARG A 133 -11.03 4.15 1.69
C ARG A 133 -11.84 4.79 0.55
N LYS A 134 -13.14 4.52 0.56
CA LYS A 134 -14.00 4.88 -0.57
C LYS A 134 -13.98 6.36 -0.91
N ASN A 135 -13.85 7.22 0.09
CA ASN A 135 -13.88 8.66 -0.14
C ASN A 135 -12.74 9.15 -1.03
N LEU A 136 -11.63 8.40 -1.11
CA LEU A 136 -10.53 8.80 -1.96
C LEU A 136 -10.90 8.76 -3.44
N PHE A 137 -11.74 7.81 -3.82
CA PHE A 137 -12.18 7.72 -5.20
C PHE A 137 -13.19 8.82 -5.54
N GLU A 138 -13.98 9.24 -4.57
CA GLU A 138 -14.94 10.33 -4.76
C GLU A 138 -14.21 11.64 -4.95
N GLU A 139 -13.18 11.90 -4.15
CA GLU A 139 -12.40 13.14 -4.28
C GLU A 139 -11.68 13.21 -5.61
N ALA A 140 -11.15 12.06 -6.06
CA ALA A 140 -10.46 12.01 -7.35
C ALA A 140 -11.37 12.36 -8.52
N ILE A 141 -12.65 12.02 -8.41
CA ILE A 141 -13.63 12.31 -9.47
C ILE A 141 -13.86 13.81 -9.60
N HIS A 142 -13.76 14.55 -8.51
CA HIS A 142 -14.06 15.98 -8.49
C HIS A 142 -12.87 16.84 -8.88
N GLN A 143 -11.77 16.25 -9.16
CA GLN A 143 -10.59 16.94 -9.62
C GLN A 143 -10.44 16.82 -11.14
#